data_9ee321ffe5d3652572b435fdc9838191
#
_entry.id   9ee321ffe5d3652572b435fdc9838191
#
_cell.length_a   1.000
_cell.length_b   1.000
_cell.length_c   1.000
_cell.angle_alpha   90.00
_cell.angle_beta   90.00
_cell.angle_gamma   90.00
#
_symmetry.space_group_name_H-M   'P 1'
#
loop_
_entity.id
_entity.type
_entity.pdbx_description
1 polymer ?
#
loop_
_entity_poly.entity_id
_entity_poly.type
_entity_poly.pdbx_seq_one_letter_code
_entity_poly.pdbx_strand_id
1 'polypeptide(L)'
;MDLYKLTAHELHEKLVNKEVSSVELTNAVIARVDAVEDQVNSYVTLDKENALAQAAKVDAKIAAGEKIAPLAGIPGAIKDNISTKGLRTTCSSKMLENFIPVYDAYVIKNLRADETIFLGKTNLDEFAMGSTTKTSHFGVTHNPWNLDRVPGGSSGGSAAAIAAGEAIWTLGSDTGGSIRQPASFNGCVGIKPTYGRVSRYGCVAFASSLDQIGPITKDVTDAALVLNSICGKDEMDSTSLNVEVPDFTKALVNDVKGLRIGLPKEYFGEGVDAKVKAEIMKAVEKYKELGAEIVEVSLPHTEYAVITYYIIAPAEASANLARFDGVRYGYRNVDATSAPEMTTMSRTEGFGQEVRRRIMLGTYVLSSGYYDAYYNKAMQVRTLIRRDFEAAFEKCDVLLTPTSPVPAYGINDKMDPLTMYMLDVTTIPVNMAGLPGISIPCGFADDGMPIGMQLIGKVLDEATILRAAYTFEQATEYHKVFAPLGGNK
;
A
#
# COMPACT_ATOMS: atom_id res chain seq x y z
N MET A 1 -29.57 3.93 -0.63
CA MET A 1 -28.48 2.96 -0.37
C MET A 1 -27.17 3.70 -0.61
N ASP A 2 -26.25 3.64 0.32
CA ASP A 2 -24.96 4.33 0.21
C ASP A 2 -24.02 3.48 -0.66
N LEU A 3 -24.06 3.63 -1.99
CA LEU A 3 -23.29 2.82 -2.94
C LEU A 3 -21.78 2.83 -2.63
N TYR A 4 -21.25 3.94 -2.13
CA TYR A 4 -19.83 4.05 -1.74
C TYR A 4 -19.43 3.15 -0.55
N LYS A 5 -20.38 2.57 0.19
CA LYS A 5 -20.13 1.60 1.26
C LYS A 5 -20.01 0.16 0.76
N LEU A 6 -20.54 -0.15 -0.40
CA LEU A 6 -20.49 -1.50 -0.97
C LEU A 6 -19.07 -1.84 -1.46
N THR A 7 -18.80 -3.13 -1.57
CA THR A 7 -17.56 -3.68 -2.11
C THR A 7 -17.60 -3.71 -3.64
N ALA A 8 -16.45 -3.90 -4.28
CA ALA A 8 -16.40 -3.94 -5.74
C ALA A 8 -17.18 -5.14 -6.31
N HIS A 9 -17.09 -6.30 -5.68
CA HIS A 9 -17.81 -7.48 -6.14
C HIS A 9 -19.34 -7.34 -5.99
N GLU A 10 -19.84 -6.75 -4.88
CA GLU A 10 -21.26 -6.44 -4.70
C GLU A 10 -21.77 -5.43 -5.75
N LEU A 11 -20.95 -4.43 -6.08
CA LEU A 11 -21.28 -3.43 -7.08
C LEU A 11 -21.25 -4.01 -8.50
N HIS A 12 -20.32 -4.93 -8.79
CA HIS A 12 -20.31 -5.64 -10.06
C HIS A 12 -21.60 -6.43 -10.31
N GLU A 13 -22.10 -7.16 -9.30
CA GLU A 13 -23.38 -7.86 -9.39
C GLU A 13 -24.52 -6.89 -9.71
N LYS A 14 -24.56 -5.72 -9.05
CA LYS A 14 -25.59 -4.71 -9.32
C LYS A 14 -25.50 -4.12 -10.72
N LEU A 15 -24.28 -3.88 -11.24
CA LEU A 15 -24.06 -3.40 -12.61
C LEU A 15 -24.55 -4.45 -13.64
N VAL A 16 -24.17 -5.73 -13.47
CA VAL A 16 -24.58 -6.83 -14.36
C VAL A 16 -26.09 -7.03 -14.33
N ASN A 17 -26.71 -6.94 -13.16
CA ASN A 17 -28.16 -7.03 -12.99
C ASN A 17 -28.92 -5.78 -13.42
N LYS A 18 -28.22 -4.71 -13.82
CA LYS A 18 -28.80 -3.41 -14.20
C LYS A 18 -29.60 -2.75 -13.06
N GLU A 19 -29.25 -3.05 -11.81
CA GLU A 19 -29.82 -2.41 -10.61
C GLU A 19 -29.27 -1.01 -10.38
N VAL A 20 -28.05 -0.74 -10.87
CA VAL A 20 -27.36 0.55 -10.85
C VAL A 20 -26.54 0.68 -12.14
N SER A 21 -26.35 1.88 -12.62
CA SER A 21 -25.43 2.18 -13.72
C SER A 21 -24.04 2.58 -13.17
N SER A 22 -23.00 2.42 -14.00
CA SER A 22 -21.65 2.86 -13.65
C SER A 22 -21.59 4.38 -13.45
N VAL A 23 -22.39 5.15 -14.21
CA VAL A 23 -22.52 6.60 -14.05
C VAL A 23 -23.17 6.95 -12.71
N GLU A 24 -24.24 6.27 -12.28
CA GLU A 24 -24.88 6.48 -10.97
C GLU A 24 -23.91 6.14 -9.84
N LEU A 25 -23.21 5.02 -9.94
CA LEU A 25 -22.20 4.61 -8.98
C LEU A 25 -21.06 5.65 -8.88
N THR A 26 -20.51 6.07 -10.02
CA THR A 26 -19.42 7.05 -10.07
C THR A 26 -19.85 8.39 -9.49
N ASN A 27 -21.07 8.84 -9.78
CA ASN A 27 -21.63 10.05 -9.17
C ASN A 27 -21.83 9.91 -7.66
N ALA A 28 -22.25 8.75 -7.15
CA ALA A 28 -22.39 8.53 -5.71
C ALA A 28 -21.04 8.62 -4.98
N VAL A 29 -19.96 8.08 -5.57
CA VAL A 29 -18.61 8.18 -5.00
C VAL A 29 -18.07 9.61 -5.12
N ILE A 30 -18.28 10.31 -6.25
CA ILE A 30 -17.92 11.72 -6.42
C ILE A 30 -18.62 12.60 -5.38
N ALA A 31 -19.91 12.38 -5.14
CA ALA A 31 -20.67 13.12 -4.13
C ALA A 31 -20.11 12.86 -2.71
N ARG A 32 -19.62 11.64 -2.44
CA ARG A 32 -18.94 11.35 -1.17
C ARG A 32 -17.62 12.08 -1.06
N VAL A 33 -16.80 12.11 -2.13
CA VAL A 33 -15.55 12.90 -2.19
C VAL A 33 -15.87 14.37 -1.90
N ASP A 34 -16.86 14.95 -2.58
CA ASP A 34 -17.25 16.36 -2.39
C ASP A 34 -17.70 16.68 -0.94
N ALA A 35 -18.19 15.68 -0.22
CA ALA A 35 -18.67 15.85 1.15
C ALA A 35 -17.56 15.78 2.21
N VAL A 36 -16.45 15.08 1.95
CA VAL A 36 -15.47 14.75 3.01
C VAL A 36 -14.01 15.06 2.67
N GLU A 37 -13.65 15.25 1.42
CA GLU A 37 -12.26 15.40 0.98
C GLU A 37 -11.57 16.64 1.61
N ASP A 38 -12.30 17.73 1.82
CA ASP A 38 -11.79 18.92 2.52
C ASP A 38 -11.31 18.62 3.96
N GLN A 39 -11.79 17.52 4.56
CA GLN A 39 -11.39 17.08 5.90
C GLN A 39 -10.31 16.00 5.85
N VAL A 40 -10.33 15.13 4.83
CA VAL A 40 -9.45 13.96 4.72
C VAL A 40 -8.17 14.28 3.97
N ASN A 41 -8.25 15.06 2.88
CA ASN A 41 -7.14 15.36 1.95
C ASN A 41 -6.46 14.07 1.44
N SER A 42 -7.29 13.15 0.92
CA SER A 42 -6.84 11.85 0.43
C SER A 42 -6.31 11.92 -1.01
N TYR A 43 -6.70 12.94 -1.79
CA TYR A 43 -6.32 13.12 -3.19
C TYR A 43 -5.34 14.29 -3.41
N VAL A 44 -4.47 14.13 -4.40
CA VAL A 44 -3.65 15.21 -4.99
C VAL A 44 -4.28 15.75 -6.26
N THR A 45 -4.96 14.87 -6.99
CA THR A 45 -5.61 15.21 -8.27
C THR A 45 -6.88 14.41 -8.43
N LEU A 46 -8.00 15.07 -8.70
CA LEU A 46 -9.27 14.46 -9.07
C LEU A 46 -9.52 14.65 -10.57
N ASP A 47 -10.10 13.63 -11.22
CA ASP A 47 -10.41 13.58 -12.65
C ASP A 47 -11.88 13.16 -12.88
N LYS A 48 -12.80 13.92 -12.28
CA LYS A 48 -14.24 13.60 -12.21
C LYS A 48 -14.89 13.51 -13.58
N GLU A 49 -14.55 14.44 -14.49
CA GLU A 49 -15.15 14.48 -15.85
C GLU A 49 -14.75 13.23 -16.65
N ASN A 50 -13.49 12.87 -16.63
CA ASN A 50 -13.00 11.70 -17.35
C ASN A 50 -13.50 10.40 -16.71
N ALA A 51 -13.63 10.35 -15.38
CA ALA A 51 -14.23 9.22 -14.67
C ALA A 51 -15.68 8.97 -15.13
N LEU A 52 -16.50 10.02 -15.21
CA LEU A 52 -17.88 9.91 -15.73
C LEU A 52 -17.92 9.52 -17.22
N ALA A 53 -17.00 10.02 -18.03
CA ALA A 53 -16.90 9.63 -19.42
C ALA A 53 -16.50 8.14 -19.61
N GLN A 54 -15.66 7.61 -18.73
CA GLN A 54 -15.32 6.17 -18.68
C GLN A 54 -16.54 5.35 -18.26
N ALA A 55 -17.24 5.76 -17.18
CA ALA A 55 -18.45 5.12 -16.69
C ALA A 55 -19.54 4.99 -17.76
N ALA A 56 -19.79 6.07 -18.51
CA ALA A 56 -20.76 6.05 -19.59
C ALA A 56 -20.43 5.03 -20.71
N LYS A 57 -19.14 4.77 -20.97
CA LYS A 57 -18.73 3.74 -21.95
C LYS A 57 -19.06 2.34 -21.45
N VAL A 58 -18.87 2.07 -20.14
CA VAL A 58 -19.22 0.79 -19.54
C VAL A 58 -20.74 0.58 -19.55
N ASP A 59 -21.52 1.60 -19.22
CA ASP A 59 -22.98 1.57 -19.30
C ASP A 59 -23.49 1.23 -20.72
N ALA A 60 -22.84 1.81 -21.73
CA ALA A 60 -23.17 1.50 -23.13
C ALA A 60 -22.95 0.02 -23.48
N LYS A 61 -21.87 -0.60 -22.97
CA LYS A 61 -21.59 -2.03 -23.14
C LYS A 61 -22.60 -2.91 -22.40
N ILE A 62 -22.93 -2.57 -21.16
CA ILE A 62 -23.95 -3.29 -20.38
C ILE A 62 -25.31 -3.21 -21.09
N ALA A 63 -25.65 -2.05 -21.64
CA ALA A 63 -26.89 -1.87 -22.41
C ALA A 63 -26.92 -2.73 -23.68
N ALA A 64 -25.76 -2.87 -24.36
CA ALA A 64 -25.60 -3.73 -25.52
C ALA A 64 -25.60 -5.25 -25.20
N GLY A 65 -25.61 -5.61 -23.92
CA GLY A 65 -25.57 -7.01 -23.46
C GLY A 65 -24.18 -7.65 -23.52
N GLU A 66 -23.12 -6.83 -23.61
CA GLU A 66 -21.74 -7.32 -23.55
C GLU A 66 -21.35 -7.73 -22.14
N LYS A 67 -20.47 -8.73 -22.03
CA LYS A 67 -19.88 -9.10 -20.74
C LYS A 67 -18.84 -8.07 -20.35
N ILE A 68 -18.84 -7.68 -19.08
CA ILE A 68 -17.86 -6.77 -18.49
C ILE A 68 -16.89 -7.52 -17.56
N ALA A 69 -15.68 -7.01 -17.42
CA ALA A 69 -14.70 -7.51 -16.44
C ALA A 69 -15.19 -7.26 -15.00
N PRO A 70 -14.72 -8.03 -13.99
CA PRO A 70 -15.17 -7.87 -12.59
C PRO A 70 -15.01 -6.49 -11.99
N LEU A 71 -14.02 -5.71 -12.43
CA LEU A 71 -13.79 -4.34 -11.97
C LEU A 71 -14.26 -3.27 -12.96
N ALA A 72 -14.85 -3.67 -14.10
CA ALA A 72 -15.33 -2.71 -15.09
C ALA A 72 -16.43 -1.82 -14.52
N GLY A 73 -16.32 -0.52 -14.78
CA GLY A 73 -17.29 0.48 -14.32
C GLY A 73 -17.25 0.79 -12.82
N ILE A 74 -16.27 0.26 -12.08
CA ILE A 74 -16.15 0.48 -10.63
C ILE A 74 -15.08 1.54 -10.35
N PRO A 75 -15.42 2.64 -9.64
CA PRO A 75 -14.51 3.75 -9.40
C PRO A 75 -13.45 3.42 -8.35
N GLY A 76 -12.20 3.63 -8.72
CA GLY A 76 -11.04 3.47 -7.86
C GLY A 76 -10.05 4.62 -8.01
N ALA A 77 -8.97 4.59 -7.21
CA ALA A 77 -7.96 5.62 -7.22
C ALA A 77 -6.53 5.06 -7.18
N ILE A 78 -5.60 5.84 -7.68
CA ILE A 78 -4.23 5.41 -7.94
C ILE A 78 -3.25 6.23 -7.11
N LYS A 79 -2.38 5.60 -6.33
CA LYS A 79 -1.32 6.31 -5.61
C LYS A 79 -0.51 7.19 -6.56
N ASP A 80 -0.20 8.40 -6.15
CA ASP A 80 0.35 9.44 -7.03
C ASP A 80 1.86 9.26 -7.36
N ASN A 81 2.42 8.08 -7.10
CA ASN A 81 3.72 7.65 -7.61
C ASN A 81 3.62 6.63 -8.75
N ILE A 82 2.41 6.31 -9.23
CA ILE A 82 2.17 5.37 -10.34
C ILE A 82 1.81 6.19 -11.58
N SER A 83 2.65 6.13 -12.62
CA SER A 83 2.49 6.89 -13.86
C SER A 83 1.18 6.55 -14.57
N THR A 84 0.34 7.56 -14.76
CA THR A 84 -0.94 7.46 -15.43
C THR A 84 -0.95 8.45 -16.60
N LYS A 85 -0.93 7.96 -17.83
CA LYS A 85 -0.84 8.79 -19.04
C LYS A 85 -1.94 9.84 -19.07
N GLY A 86 -1.51 11.10 -19.27
CA GLY A 86 -2.41 12.24 -19.37
C GLY A 86 -2.95 12.76 -18.02
N LEU A 87 -2.66 12.08 -16.90
CA LEU A 87 -3.08 12.51 -15.58
C LEU A 87 -1.86 12.87 -14.73
N ARG A 88 -1.87 14.07 -14.14
CA ARG A 88 -0.79 14.59 -13.31
C ARG A 88 -0.34 13.54 -12.29
N THR A 89 0.98 13.32 -12.18
CA THR A 89 1.61 12.33 -11.28
C THR A 89 2.82 12.97 -10.62
N THR A 90 2.71 13.30 -9.33
CA THR A 90 3.63 14.21 -8.65
C THR A 90 4.52 13.55 -7.61
N CYS A 91 4.25 12.31 -7.21
CA CYS A 91 4.88 11.68 -6.04
C CYS A 91 4.72 12.50 -4.75
N SER A 92 3.67 13.32 -4.68
CA SER A 92 3.42 14.28 -3.59
C SER A 92 4.59 15.21 -3.32
N SER A 93 5.35 15.58 -4.38
CA SER A 93 6.56 16.41 -4.31
C SER A 93 6.44 17.64 -5.21
N LYS A 94 7.00 18.76 -4.74
CA LYS A 94 7.22 19.94 -5.57
C LYS A 94 8.08 19.62 -6.80
N MET A 95 8.99 18.65 -6.67
CA MET A 95 9.87 18.23 -7.78
C MET A 95 9.09 17.81 -9.03
N LEU A 96 7.91 17.23 -8.88
CA LEU A 96 7.05 16.74 -9.96
C LEU A 96 5.66 17.41 -9.97
N GLU A 97 5.46 18.54 -9.31
CA GLU A 97 4.13 19.15 -9.09
C GLU A 97 3.31 19.35 -10.36
N ASN A 98 3.98 19.56 -11.51
CA ASN A 98 3.35 19.81 -12.82
C ASN A 98 3.59 18.67 -13.83
N PHE A 99 4.13 17.54 -13.38
CA PHE A 99 4.50 16.45 -14.29
C PHE A 99 3.26 15.66 -14.74
N ILE A 100 3.10 15.54 -16.07
CA ILE A 100 2.07 14.70 -16.69
C ILE A 100 2.78 13.59 -17.47
N PRO A 101 2.62 12.31 -17.07
CA PRO A 101 3.23 11.17 -17.75
C PRO A 101 2.73 11.02 -19.19
N VAL A 102 3.64 10.63 -20.09
CA VAL A 102 3.35 10.36 -21.51
C VAL A 102 3.04 8.88 -21.78
N TYR A 103 3.14 8.03 -20.75
CA TYR A 103 2.85 6.59 -20.79
C TYR A 103 2.15 6.12 -19.53
N ASP A 104 1.47 4.99 -19.64
CA ASP A 104 0.86 4.30 -18.49
C ASP A 104 1.84 3.31 -17.85
N ALA A 105 1.83 3.20 -16.54
CA ALA A 105 2.42 2.08 -15.82
C ALA A 105 1.78 0.75 -16.28
N TYR A 106 2.49 -0.37 -16.11
CA TYR A 106 1.96 -1.69 -16.44
C TYR A 106 0.59 -1.95 -15.82
N VAL A 107 0.46 -1.71 -14.52
CA VAL A 107 -0.80 -1.90 -13.79
C VAL A 107 -1.93 -1.02 -14.32
N ILE A 108 -1.62 0.18 -14.79
CA ILE A 108 -2.62 1.11 -15.36
C ILE A 108 -3.09 0.62 -16.73
N LYS A 109 -2.20 0.06 -17.56
CA LYS A 109 -2.60 -0.55 -18.84
C LYS A 109 -3.58 -1.68 -18.63
N ASN A 110 -3.31 -2.55 -17.65
CA ASN A 110 -4.17 -3.69 -17.35
C ASN A 110 -5.53 -3.25 -16.81
N LEU A 111 -5.56 -2.32 -15.84
CA LEU A 111 -6.80 -1.78 -15.29
C LEU A 111 -7.64 -1.03 -16.33
N ARG A 112 -6.99 -0.34 -17.29
CA ARG A 112 -7.71 0.25 -18.45
C ARG A 112 -8.30 -0.83 -19.37
N ALA A 113 -7.59 -1.94 -19.56
CA ALA A 113 -8.10 -3.05 -20.36
C ALA A 113 -9.31 -3.71 -19.68
N ASP A 114 -9.35 -3.72 -18.35
CA ASP A 114 -10.49 -4.16 -17.54
C ASP A 114 -11.60 -3.09 -17.40
N GLU A 115 -11.42 -1.91 -18.04
CA GLU A 115 -12.39 -0.81 -18.05
C GLU A 115 -12.77 -0.28 -16.67
N THR A 116 -11.82 -0.29 -15.74
CA THR A 116 -11.98 0.32 -14.42
C THR A 116 -12.06 1.84 -14.52
N ILE A 117 -12.73 2.48 -13.56
CA ILE A 117 -12.86 3.94 -13.52
C ILE A 117 -11.78 4.53 -12.61
N PHE A 118 -11.01 5.51 -13.13
CA PHE A 118 -10.02 6.24 -12.34
C PHE A 118 -10.58 7.58 -11.87
N LEU A 119 -10.80 7.72 -10.56
CA LEU A 119 -11.26 8.98 -9.95
C LEU A 119 -10.15 10.01 -9.82
N GLY A 120 -8.90 9.55 -9.70
CA GLY A 120 -7.78 10.46 -9.49
C GLY A 120 -6.54 9.80 -8.88
N LYS A 121 -5.69 10.67 -8.34
CA LYS A 121 -4.38 10.32 -7.77
C LYS A 121 -4.38 10.61 -6.27
N THR A 122 -4.10 9.57 -5.46
CA THR A 122 -4.13 9.67 -4.00
C THR A 122 -2.82 10.17 -3.42
N ASN A 123 -2.94 10.91 -2.33
CA ASN A 123 -1.84 11.53 -1.60
C ASN A 123 -0.92 10.46 -0.95
N LEU A 124 0.35 10.82 -0.74
CA LEU A 124 1.36 9.93 -0.16
C LEU A 124 2.45 10.72 0.57
N ASP A 125 3.29 10.05 1.35
CA ASP A 125 4.56 10.63 1.76
C ASP A 125 5.44 10.89 0.54
N GLU A 126 6.12 12.03 0.50
CA GLU A 126 6.91 12.47 -0.66
C GLU A 126 7.85 11.36 -1.19
N PHE A 127 7.75 11.02 -2.48
CA PHE A 127 8.49 9.92 -3.12
C PHE A 127 8.39 8.57 -2.40
N ALA A 128 7.26 8.31 -1.74
CA ALA A 128 7.01 7.11 -0.94
C ALA A 128 7.98 6.97 0.27
N MET A 129 8.56 8.06 0.75
CA MET A 129 9.52 8.10 1.86
C MET A 129 8.89 8.62 3.15
N GLY A 130 8.25 7.74 3.88
CA GLY A 130 7.60 8.02 5.15
C GLY A 130 6.59 6.94 5.54
N SER A 131 5.98 7.11 6.71
CA SER A 131 4.96 6.21 7.25
C SER A 131 3.78 6.96 7.87
N THR A 132 3.53 8.22 7.42
CA THR A 132 2.54 9.12 8.03
C THR A 132 1.69 9.91 7.04
N THR A 133 2.11 10.04 5.79
CA THR A 133 1.55 10.94 4.76
C THR A 133 1.56 12.42 5.18
N LYS A 134 2.49 12.79 6.09
CA LYS A 134 2.69 14.19 6.55
C LYS A 134 3.71 14.95 5.70
N THR A 135 4.53 14.23 4.93
CA THR A 135 5.63 14.82 4.16
C THR A 135 5.20 15.28 2.76
N SER A 136 3.93 15.12 2.41
CA SER A 136 3.37 15.56 1.14
C SER A 136 3.49 17.08 0.96
N HIS A 137 3.92 17.51 -0.23
CA HIS A 137 3.89 18.91 -0.65
C HIS A 137 2.46 19.48 -0.74
N PHE A 138 1.45 18.64 -0.96
CA PHE A 138 0.04 19.02 -1.16
C PHE A 138 -0.79 19.01 0.12
N GLY A 139 -0.14 18.91 1.27
CA GLY A 139 -0.79 18.90 2.58
C GLY A 139 -0.89 17.52 3.20
N VAL A 140 -1.31 17.51 4.45
CA VAL A 140 -1.37 16.32 5.30
C VAL A 140 -2.68 15.58 5.04
N THR A 141 -2.62 14.26 4.87
CA THR A 141 -3.82 13.41 4.88
C THR A 141 -4.20 13.06 6.31
N HIS A 142 -5.49 13.11 6.62
CA HIS A 142 -6.07 12.80 7.94
C HIS A 142 -6.71 11.41 7.94
N ASN A 143 -6.67 10.75 9.09
CA ASN A 143 -7.30 9.44 9.25
C ASN A 143 -8.83 9.59 9.39
N PRO A 144 -9.67 8.95 8.55
CA PRO A 144 -11.13 9.07 8.62
C PRO A 144 -11.77 8.56 9.92
N TRP A 145 -11.08 7.71 10.67
CA TRP A 145 -11.54 7.24 11.98
C TRP A 145 -11.40 8.33 13.06
N ASN A 146 -10.36 9.13 12.95
CA ASN A 146 -10.13 10.29 13.82
C ASN A 146 -9.20 11.27 13.09
N LEU A 147 -9.71 12.45 12.75
CA LEU A 147 -9.00 13.45 11.95
C LEU A 147 -7.73 14.00 12.62
N ASP A 148 -7.56 13.80 13.94
CA ASP A 148 -6.34 14.16 14.67
C ASP A 148 -5.26 13.08 14.63
N ARG A 149 -5.50 11.96 13.92
CA ARG A 149 -4.57 10.83 13.79
C ARG A 149 -3.99 10.73 12.39
N VAL A 150 -2.78 10.14 12.30
CA VAL A 150 -2.15 9.86 11.01
C VAL A 150 -2.87 8.70 10.30
N PRO A 151 -3.03 8.75 8.96
CA PRO A 151 -3.57 7.63 8.19
C PRO A 151 -2.53 6.52 7.96
N GLY A 152 -1.32 6.70 8.47
CA GLY A 152 -0.17 5.90 8.07
C GLY A 152 0.43 6.33 6.73
N GLY A 153 1.37 5.56 6.22
CA GLY A 153 2.06 5.86 4.97
C GLY A 153 3.05 4.76 4.55
N SER A 154 3.57 4.96 3.38
CA SER A 154 3.43 6.12 2.49
C SER A 154 2.13 6.15 1.67
N SER A 155 1.30 5.09 1.62
CA SER A 155 0.03 5.06 0.87
C SER A 155 -1.15 5.52 1.73
N GLY A 156 -0.96 6.57 2.57
CA GLY A 156 -2.00 7.02 3.50
C GLY A 156 -3.23 7.58 2.80
N GLY A 157 -3.09 8.33 1.71
CA GLY A 157 -4.22 8.80 0.92
C GLY A 157 -5.02 7.65 0.30
N SER A 158 -4.34 6.58 -0.17
CA SER A 158 -5.02 5.40 -0.73
C SER A 158 -5.85 4.67 0.34
N ALA A 159 -5.32 4.50 1.56
CA ALA A 159 -6.04 3.84 2.64
C ALA A 159 -7.16 4.74 3.20
N ALA A 160 -6.90 6.04 3.37
CA ALA A 160 -7.89 7.00 3.81
C ALA A 160 -9.07 7.10 2.84
N ALA A 161 -8.83 7.11 1.53
CA ALA A 161 -9.88 7.13 0.51
C ALA A 161 -10.82 5.91 0.62
N ILE A 162 -10.29 4.70 0.89
CA ILE A 162 -11.12 3.50 1.13
C ILE A 162 -11.95 3.67 2.40
N ALA A 163 -11.32 4.05 3.51
CA ALA A 163 -11.98 4.19 4.80
C ALA A 163 -13.04 5.30 4.81
N ALA A 164 -12.81 6.38 4.07
CA ALA A 164 -13.74 7.49 3.90
C ALA A 164 -14.89 7.18 2.91
N GLY A 165 -14.78 6.15 2.09
CA GLY A 165 -15.71 5.83 1.00
C GLY A 165 -15.52 6.69 -0.24
N GLU A 166 -14.36 7.29 -0.43
CA GLU A 166 -13.98 8.14 -1.58
C GLU A 166 -13.46 7.33 -2.77
N ALA A 167 -13.25 6.04 -2.57
CA ALA A 167 -12.94 5.06 -3.61
C ALA A 167 -13.44 3.68 -3.20
N ILE A 168 -13.74 2.83 -4.18
CA ILE A 168 -14.15 1.43 -3.92
C ILE A 168 -12.92 0.53 -3.80
N TRP A 169 -11.90 0.77 -4.59
CA TRP A 169 -10.58 0.12 -4.54
C TRP A 169 -9.50 1.16 -4.81
N THR A 170 -8.28 0.91 -4.29
CA THR A 170 -7.12 1.77 -4.60
C THR A 170 -5.86 0.95 -4.84
N LEU A 171 -4.89 1.53 -5.55
CA LEU A 171 -3.54 1.02 -5.58
C LEU A 171 -2.64 1.81 -4.63
N GLY A 172 -1.76 1.08 -3.96
CA GLY A 172 -0.64 1.60 -3.19
C GLY A 172 0.70 1.09 -3.71
N SER A 173 1.79 1.51 -3.06
CA SER A 173 3.11 0.91 -3.21
C SER A 173 3.73 0.66 -1.84
N ASP A 174 4.47 -0.43 -1.71
CA ASP A 174 5.01 -0.92 -0.44
C ASP A 174 6.51 -1.24 -0.60
N THR A 175 7.34 -0.48 0.09
CA THR A 175 8.80 -0.65 0.11
C THR A 175 9.29 -1.20 1.45
N GLY A 176 8.57 -0.87 2.54
CA GLY A 176 8.86 -1.32 3.90
C GLY A 176 7.61 -1.50 4.76
N GLY A 177 6.40 -1.51 4.15
CA GLY A 177 5.12 -1.60 4.85
C GLY A 177 4.06 -0.64 4.33
N SER A 178 4.38 0.15 3.30
CA SER A 178 3.59 1.32 2.89
C SER A 178 2.25 1.03 2.19
N ILE A 179 1.81 -0.22 2.10
CA ILE A 179 0.43 -0.65 1.82
C ILE A 179 -0.19 -1.17 3.12
N ARG A 180 0.50 -2.08 3.80
CA ARG A 180 -0.01 -2.85 4.94
C ARG A 180 -0.23 -1.99 6.17
N GLN A 181 0.73 -1.13 6.52
CA GLN A 181 0.63 -0.26 7.69
C GLN A 181 -0.50 0.77 7.55
N PRO A 182 -0.64 1.54 6.45
CA PRO A 182 -1.78 2.44 6.31
C PRO A 182 -3.11 1.69 6.20
N ALA A 183 -3.17 0.49 5.61
CA ALA A 183 -4.37 -0.35 5.64
C ALA A 183 -4.77 -0.71 7.08
N SER A 184 -3.81 -1.10 7.92
CA SER A 184 -4.03 -1.37 9.36
C SER A 184 -4.61 -0.16 10.08
N PHE A 185 -4.02 1.03 9.88
CA PHE A 185 -4.44 2.27 10.56
C PHE A 185 -5.82 2.79 10.12
N ASN A 186 -6.28 2.39 8.94
CA ASN A 186 -7.57 2.80 8.39
C ASN A 186 -8.63 1.68 8.41
N GLY A 187 -8.35 0.50 8.99
CA GLY A 187 -9.29 -0.60 9.05
C GLY A 187 -9.63 -1.20 7.69
N CYS A 188 -8.67 -1.20 6.78
CA CYS A 188 -8.78 -1.71 5.42
C CYS A 188 -7.99 -3.01 5.22
N VAL A 189 -8.23 -3.69 4.11
CA VAL A 189 -7.41 -4.79 3.62
C VAL A 189 -6.34 -4.23 2.70
N GLY A 190 -5.06 -4.55 2.97
CA GLY A 190 -3.95 -4.13 2.12
C GLY A 190 -2.98 -5.29 1.86
N ILE A 191 -2.76 -5.64 0.60
CA ILE A 191 -1.86 -6.73 0.24
C ILE A 191 -0.67 -6.23 -0.56
N LYS A 192 0.52 -6.59 -0.10
CA LYS A 192 1.77 -6.52 -0.84
C LYS A 192 2.05 -7.91 -1.42
N PRO A 193 1.97 -8.11 -2.74
CA PRO A 193 2.31 -9.40 -3.35
C PRO A 193 3.81 -9.71 -3.25
N THR A 194 4.20 -10.90 -3.63
CA THR A 194 5.60 -11.30 -3.80
C THR A 194 6.34 -10.29 -4.69
N TYR A 195 7.58 -9.94 -4.32
CA TYR A 195 8.41 -9.04 -5.12
C TYR A 195 8.56 -9.56 -6.56
N GLY A 196 8.23 -8.70 -7.52
CA GLY A 196 8.24 -9.03 -8.95
C GLY A 196 6.98 -9.74 -9.48
N ARG A 197 5.99 -10.07 -8.64
CA ARG A 197 4.68 -10.61 -9.09
C ARG A 197 3.88 -9.57 -9.87
N VAL A 198 4.00 -8.31 -9.50
CA VAL A 198 3.45 -7.14 -10.19
C VAL A 198 4.61 -6.30 -10.71
N SER A 199 4.57 -5.94 -11.99
CA SER A 199 5.58 -5.08 -12.62
C SER A 199 5.66 -3.72 -11.93
N ARG A 200 6.90 -3.23 -11.76
CA ARG A 200 7.21 -1.89 -11.27
C ARG A 200 7.34 -0.85 -12.41
N TYR A 201 7.19 -1.27 -13.68
CA TYR A 201 7.26 -0.34 -14.80
C TYR A 201 6.22 0.76 -14.68
N GLY A 202 6.69 2.00 -14.64
CA GLY A 202 5.87 3.19 -14.43
C GLY A 202 5.59 3.54 -12.96
N CYS A 203 6.04 2.74 -11.98
CA CYS A 203 6.12 3.16 -10.58
C CYS A 203 7.38 4.00 -10.40
N VAL A 204 7.26 5.23 -9.92
CA VAL A 204 8.41 6.08 -9.62
C VAL A 204 9.20 5.47 -8.47
N ALA A 205 10.45 5.10 -8.74
CA ALA A 205 11.24 4.28 -7.86
C ALA A 205 11.70 5.03 -6.59
N PHE A 206 11.43 4.42 -5.44
CA PHE A 206 12.10 4.72 -4.17
C PHE A 206 13.31 3.78 -3.99
N ALA A 207 13.07 2.49 -3.73
CA ALA A 207 14.12 1.48 -3.56
C ALA A 207 13.83 0.29 -4.48
N SER A 208 14.56 0.21 -5.60
CA SER A 208 14.26 -0.68 -6.72
C SER A 208 14.24 -2.16 -6.36
N SER A 209 14.99 -2.58 -5.32
CA SER A 209 15.03 -3.98 -4.86
C SER A 209 13.95 -4.32 -3.84
N LEU A 210 13.06 -3.37 -3.49
CA LEU A 210 12.07 -3.51 -2.43
C LEU A 210 10.67 -3.08 -2.86
N ASP A 211 10.54 -2.07 -3.74
CA ASP A 211 9.27 -1.49 -4.15
C ASP A 211 8.34 -2.53 -4.77
N GLN A 212 7.08 -2.54 -4.35
CA GLN A 212 6.04 -3.39 -4.91
C GLN A 212 4.69 -2.67 -4.92
N ILE A 213 3.95 -2.73 -6.05
CA ILE A 213 2.58 -2.24 -6.15
C ILE A 213 1.61 -3.31 -5.63
N GLY A 214 0.53 -2.90 -4.98
CA GLY A 214 -0.55 -3.77 -4.56
C GLY A 214 -1.81 -2.99 -4.17
N PRO A 215 -2.95 -3.70 -4.01
CA PRO A 215 -4.23 -3.09 -3.70
C PRO A 215 -4.41 -2.75 -2.22
N ILE A 216 -5.29 -1.74 -1.99
CA ILE A 216 -5.96 -1.50 -0.71
C ILE A 216 -7.46 -1.47 -1.00
N THR A 217 -8.23 -2.27 -0.26
CA THR A 217 -9.66 -2.52 -0.49
C THR A 217 -10.42 -2.61 0.83
N LYS A 218 -11.76 -2.72 0.76
CA LYS A 218 -12.59 -2.92 1.95
C LYS A 218 -12.51 -4.34 2.47
N ASP A 219 -12.43 -5.33 1.59
CA ASP A 219 -12.42 -6.74 1.92
C ASP A 219 -11.40 -7.55 1.11
N VAL A 220 -11.24 -8.81 1.48
CA VAL A 220 -10.27 -9.74 0.87
C VAL A 220 -10.70 -10.15 -0.55
N THR A 221 -12.01 -10.19 -0.83
CA THR A 221 -12.52 -10.53 -2.16
C THR A 221 -12.11 -9.50 -3.19
N ASP A 222 -12.31 -8.22 -2.88
CA ASP A 222 -11.90 -7.13 -3.76
C ASP A 222 -10.38 -7.09 -3.95
N ALA A 223 -9.60 -7.38 -2.89
CA ALA A 223 -8.14 -7.47 -3.00
C ALA A 223 -7.71 -8.56 -4.00
N ALA A 224 -8.37 -9.72 -3.99
CA ALA A 224 -8.12 -10.81 -4.95
C ALA A 224 -8.49 -10.40 -6.39
N LEU A 225 -9.60 -9.69 -6.58
CA LEU A 225 -10.01 -9.17 -7.89
C LEU A 225 -9.01 -8.18 -8.46
N VAL A 226 -8.54 -7.23 -7.64
CA VAL A 226 -7.54 -6.25 -8.10
C VAL A 226 -6.20 -6.95 -8.40
N LEU A 227 -5.78 -7.95 -7.61
CA LEU A 227 -4.58 -8.74 -7.90
C LEU A 227 -4.68 -9.47 -9.25
N ASN A 228 -5.84 -10.05 -9.59
CA ASN A 228 -6.07 -10.67 -10.90
C ASN A 228 -5.79 -9.72 -12.05
N SER A 229 -6.15 -8.44 -11.89
CA SER A 229 -5.96 -7.41 -12.92
C SER A 229 -4.51 -6.92 -13.03
N ILE A 230 -3.77 -6.81 -11.91
CA ILE A 230 -2.47 -6.14 -11.90
C ILE A 230 -1.26 -7.08 -11.96
N CYS A 231 -1.42 -8.38 -11.64
CA CYS A 231 -0.35 -9.37 -11.70
C CYS A 231 -0.03 -9.78 -13.14
N GLY A 232 1.23 -10.13 -13.40
CA GLY A 232 1.64 -10.68 -14.69
C GLY A 232 3.06 -10.32 -15.06
N LYS A 233 3.54 -11.01 -16.12
CA LYS A 233 4.85 -10.76 -16.70
C LYS A 233 4.84 -9.48 -17.55
N ASP A 234 5.83 -8.64 -17.32
CA ASP A 234 6.09 -7.44 -18.12
C ASP A 234 7.54 -7.43 -18.63
N GLU A 235 7.71 -7.32 -19.94
CA GLU A 235 9.03 -7.25 -20.57
C GLU A 235 9.76 -5.90 -20.29
N MET A 236 9.03 -4.89 -19.83
CA MET A 236 9.58 -3.57 -19.50
C MET A 236 10.18 -3.50 -18.08
N ASP A 237 9.98 -4.55 -17.27
CA ASP A 237 10.57 -4.68 -15.93
C ASP A 237 11.36 -5.98 -15.82
N SER A 238 12.70 -5.87 -15.79
CA SER A 238 13.60 -7.03 -15.69
C SER A 238 13.43 -7.83 -14.39
N THR A 239 12.78 -7.27 -13.38
CA THR A 239 12.47 -7.96 -12.11
C THR A 239 11.10 -8.64 -12.11
N SER A 240 10.28 -8.41 -13.15
CA SER A 240 8.98 -9.06 -13.30
C SER A 240 9.15 -10.57 -13.50
N LEU A 241 8.49 -11.35 -12.64
CA LEU A 241 8.61 -12.82 -12.65
C LEU A 241 7.86 -13.42 -13.83
N ASN A 242 8.51 -14.37 -14.51
CA ASN A 242 7.87 -15.15 -15.57
C ASN A 242 7.23 -16.42 -14.98
N VAL A 243 6.11 -16.23 -14.28
CA VAL A 243 5.36 -17.30 -13.62
C VAL A 243 3.87 -17.16 -13.94
N GLU A 244 3.15 -18.27 -13.92
CA GLU A 244 1.72 -18.27 -14.10
C GLU A 244 1.05 -17.41 -13.00
N VAL A 245 0.06 -16.63 -13.40
CA VAL A 245 -0.80 -15.89 -12.49
C VAL A 245 -2.04 -16.74 -12.23
N PRO A 246 -2.24 -17.25 -11.00
CA PRO A 246 -3.44 -17.97 -10.67
C PRO A 246 -4.64 -17.02 -10.63
N ASP A 247 -5.84 -17.55 -10.77
CA ASP A 247 -7.04 -16.82 -10.40
C ASP A 247 -7.13 -16.78 -8.86
N PHE A 248 -6.79 -15.62 -8.29
CA PHE A 248 -6.74 -15.43 -6.83
C PHE A 248 -8.11 -15.57 -6.16
N THR A 249 -9.21 -15.39 -6.89
CA THR A 249 -10.56 -15.60 -6.33
C THR A 249 -10.82 -17.06 -5.98
N LYS A 250 -10.14 -18.01 -6.64
CA LYS A 250 -10.21 -19.44 -6.29
C LYS A 250 -9.57 -19.79 -4.95
N ALA A 251 -8.74 -18.90 -4.42
CA ALA A 251 -8.18 -19.05 -3.08
C ALA A 251 -9.15 -18.64 -1.96
N LEU A 252 -10.28 -18.00 -2.28
CA LEU A 252 -11.27 -17.54 -1.31
C LEU A 252 -12.14 -18.71 -0.82
N VAL A 253 -11.50 -19.63 -0.14
CA VAL A 253 -12.12 -20.81 0.47
C VAL A 253 -12.23 -20.60 1.97
N ASN A 254 -13.46 -20.65 2.49
CA ASN A 254 -13.73 -20.45 3.92
C ASN A 254 -13.40 -21.71 4.74
N ASP A 255 -12.12 -22.08 4.78
CA ASP A 255 -11.61 -23.23 5.53
C ASP A 255 -10.10 -23.07 5.80
N VAL A 256 -9.71 -23.13 7.07
CA VAL A 256 -8.33 -23.13 7.54
C VAL A 256 -7.98 -24.37 8.39
N LYS A 257 -8.82 -25.41 8.34
CA LYS A 257 -8.59 -26.63 9.11
C LYS A 257 -7.25 -27.27 8.71
N GLY A 258 -6.41 -27.50 9.73
CA GLY A 258 -5.08 -28.06 9.56
C GLY A 258 -4.04 -27.10 8.97
N LEU A 259 -4.39 -25.83 8.71
CA LEU A 259 -3.41 -24.80 8.32
C LEU A 259 -2.52 -24.50 9.52
N ARG A 260 -1.21 -24.60 9.34
CA ARG A 260 -0.21 -24.29 10.39
C ARG A 260 0.11 -22.81 10.34
N ILE A 261 -0.27 -22.08 11.40
CA ILE A 261 -0.03 -20.64 11.55
C ILE A 261 1.14 -20.45 12.51
N GLY A 262 2.24 -19.90 12.01
CA GLY A 262 3.44 -19.60 12.80
C GLY A 262 3.32 -18.27 13.54
N LEU A 263 3.67 -18.25 14.82
CA LEU A 263 3.77 -17.04 15.63
C LEU A 263 5.25 -16.76 15.92
N PRO A 264 5.87 -15.76 15.26
CA PRO A 264 7.25 -15.38 15.55
C PRO A 264 7.34 -14.68 16.91
N LYS A 265 8.05 -15.26 17.86
CA LYS A 265 8.12 -14.74 19.23
C LYS A 265 8.67 -13.30 19.31
N GLU A 266 9.55 -12.92 18.38
CA GLU A 266 10.17 -11.61 18.30
C GLU A 266 9.17 -10.48 18.00
N TYR A 267 8.01 -10.80 17.41
CA TYR A 267 6.98 -9.82 17.05
C TYR A 267 5.97 -9.57 18.18
N PHE A 268 6.12 -10.22 19.34
CA PHE A 268 5.25 -10.11 20.50
C PHE A 268 5.99 -9.66 21.77
N GLY A 269 7.22 -9.15 21.60
CA GLY A 269 8.10 -8.69 22.67
C GLY A 269 7.74 -7.32 23.24
N GLU A 270 8.71 -6.72 23.95
CA GLU A 270 8.64 -5.35 24.44
C GLU A 270 8.58 -4.37 23.24
N GLY A 271 7.79 -3.28 23.36
CA GLY A 271 7.59 -2.29 22.30
C GLY A 271 6.32 -2.49 21.46
N VAL A 272 5.64 -3.64 21.60
CA VAL A 272 4.29 -3.81 21.04
C VAL A 272 3.26 -3.37 22.08
N ASP A 273 2.38 -2.46 21.68
CA ASP A 273 1.28 -1.98 22.52
C ASP A 273 0.46 -3.14 23.08
N ALA A 274 0.12 -3.09 24.37
CA ALA A 274 -0.58 -4.17 25.05
C ALA A 274 -1.96 -4.46 24.44
N LYS A 275 -2.65 -3.43 23.96
CA LYS A 275 -3.97 -3.58 23.32
C LYS A 275 -3.82 -4.21 21.93
N VAL A 276 -2.83 -3.78 21.14
CA VAL A 276 -2.50 -4.42 19.85
C VAL A 276 -2.23 -5.91 20.07
N LYS A 277 -1.35 -6.25 21.01
CA LYS A 277 -1.04 -7.65 21.36
C LYS A 277 -2.29 -8.43 21.76
N ALA A 278 -3.16 -7.84 22.57
CA ALA A 278 -4.39 -8.49 23.02
C ALA A 278 -5.36 -8.79 21.85
N GLU A 279 -5.56 -7.84 20.93
CA GLU A 279 -6.44 -8.06 19.76
C GLU A 279 -5.85 -9.09 18.78
N ILE A 280 -4.53 -9.08 18.57
CA ILE A 280 -3.87 -10.11 17.76
C ILE A 280 -4.02 -11.50 18.41
N MET A 281 -3.87 -11.62 19.74
CA MET A 281 -4.07 -12.89 20.41
C MET A 281 -5.52 -13.40 20.35
N LYS A 282 -6.52 -12.51 20.33
CA LYS A 282 -7.91 -12.88 20.04
C LYS A 282 -8.06 -13.45 18.62
N ALA A 283 -7.39 -12.86 17.63
CA ALA A 283 -7.39 -13.38 16.27
C ALA A 283 -6.73 -14.77 16.21
N VAL A 284 -5.65 -15.00 16.97
CA VAL A 284 -5.01 -16.32 17.08
C VAL A 284 -5.98 -17.36 17.66
N GLU A 285 -6.71 -17.02 18.74
CA GLU A 285 -7.72 -17.93 19.32
C GLU A 285 -8.86 -18.19 18.32
N LYS A 286 -9.29 -17.18 17.54
CA LYS A 286 -10.28 -17.37 16.49
C LYS A 286 -9.81 -18.38 15.44
N TYR A 287 -8.56 -18.31 15.00
CA TYR A 287 -8.00 -19.31 14.08
C TYR A 287 -7.97 -20.73 14.65
N LYS A 288 -7.67 -20.88 15.97
CA LYS A 288 -7.77 -22.19 16.65
C LYS A 288 -9.21 -22.73 16.65
N GLU A 289 -10.18 -21.86 16.95
CA GLU A 289 -11.61 -22.22 16.87
C GLU A 289 -12.02 -22.69 15.47
N LEU A 290 -11.42 -22.10 14.43
CA LEU A 290 -11.63 -22.45 13.02
C LEU A 290 -10.84 -23.70 12.58
N GLY A 291 -10.04 -24.29 13.48
CA GLY A 291 -9.33 -25.55 13.26
C GLY A 291 -7.92 -25.41 12.71
N ALA A 292 -7.34 -24.22 12.73
CA ALA A 292 -5.92 -24.02 12.41
C ALA A 292 -5.02 -24.50 13.56
N GLU A 293 -3.80 -24.90 13.22
CA GLU A 293 -2.74 -25.28 14.17
C GLU A 293 -1.82 -24.09 14.40
N ILE A 294 -1.59 -23.74 15.67
CA ILE A 294 -0.69 -22.65 16.03
C ILE A 294 0.68 -23.20 16.40
N VAL A 295 1.71 -22.68 15.76
CA VAL A 295 3.11 -23.12 15.91
C VAL A 295 3.98 -21.92 16.33
N GLU A 296 4.76 -22.05 17.40
CA GLU A 296 5.75 -21.05 17.74
C GLU A 296 6.97 -21.17 16.82
N VAL A 297 7.41 -20.04 16.26
CA VAL A 297 8.60 -19.95 15.42
C VAL A 297 9.49 -18.79 15.87
N SER A 298 10.68 -18.67 15.30
CA SER A 298 11.64 -17.63 15.64
C SER A 298 12.22 -17.02 14.35
N LEU A 299 12.35 -15.70 14.34
CA LEU A 299 12.97 -14.89 13.28
C LEU A 299 14.09 -14.04 13.92
N PRO A 300 15.20 -14.64 14.34
CA PRO A 300 16.17 -14.00 15.23
C PRO A 300 16.86 -12.77 14.64
N HIS A 301 16.99 -12.68 13.31
CA HIS A 301 17.62 -11.51 12.67
C HIS A 301 16.66 -10.34 12.42
N THR A 302 15.38 -10.44 12.84
CA THR A 302 14.39 -9.35 12.74
C THR A 302 14.87 -8.07 13.46
N GLU A 303 15.62 -8.19 14.56
CA GLU A 303 16.18 -7.05 15.29
C GLU A 303 17.07 -6.14 14.40
N TYR A 304 17.69 -6.68 13.38
CA TYR A 304 18.55 -5.93 12.44
C TYR A 304 17.79 -5.36 11.24
N ALA A 305 16.52 -5.72 11.05
CA ALA A 305 15.80 -5.43 9.81
C ALA A 305 15.64 -3.93 9.56
N VAL A 306 15.28 -3.15 10.57
CA VAL A 306 15.08 -1.70 10.45
C VAL A 306 16.39 -1.01 10.05
N ILE A 307 17.49 -1.29 10.76
CA ILE A 307 18.79 -0.69 10.45
C ILE A 307 19.25 -1.09 9.05
N THR A 308 19.10 -2.37 8.68
CA THR A 308 19.45 -2.89 7.36
C THR A 308 18.65 -2.20 6.25
N TYR A 309 17.35 -2.01 6.46
CA TYR A 309 16.49 -1.29 5.51
C TYR A 309 16.93 0.16 5.34
N TYR A 310 17.20 0.88 6.42
CA TYR A 310 17.62 2.30 6.37
C TYR A 310 19.06 2.50 5.87
N ILE A 311 19.79 1.43 5.61
CA ILE A 311 21.03 1.45 4.83
C ILE A 311 20.72 1.20 3.34
N ILE A 312 19.98 0.15 3.01
CA ILE A 312 19.72 -0.25 1.62
C ILE A 312 18.78 0.73 0.91
N ALA A 313 17.64 1.04 1.50
CA ALA A 313 16.62 1.86 0.84
C ALA A 313 17.11 3.29 0.56
N PRO A 314 17.77 4.03 1.49
CA PRO A 314 18.38 5.31 1.17
C PRO A 314 19.50 5.24 0.13
N ALA A 315 20.31 4.17 0.12
CA ALA A 315 21.35 3.97 -0.89
C ALA A 315 20.72 3.89 -2.30
N GLU A 316 19.70 3.07 -2.46
CA GLU A 316 18.96 2.95 -3.72
C GLU A 316 18.20 4.24 -4.08
N ALA A 317 17.60 4.92 -3.10
CA ALA A 317 16.95 6.22 -3.29
C ALA A 317 17.92 7.28 -3.80
N SER A 318 19.12 7.37 -3.26
CA SER A 318 20.13 8.34 -3.70
C SER A 318 20.49 8.16 -5.18
N ALA A 319 20.59 6.91 -5.65
CA ALA A 319 20.82 6.57 -7.04
C ALA A 319 19.57 6.83 -7.92
N ASN A 320 18.39 6.42 -7.47
CA ASN A 320 17.13 6.57 -8.22
C ASN A 320 16.74 8.06 -8.37
N LEU A 321 16.91 8.88 -7.34
CA LEU A 321 16.54 10.29 -7.38
C LEU A 321 17.65 11.19 -7.96
N ALA A 322 18.79 10.65 -8.35
CA ALA A 322 19.84 11.39 -9.06
C ALA A 322 19.38 11.94 -10.42
N ARG A 323 18.36 11.34 -11.02
CA ARG A 323 17.78 11.76 -12.29
C ARG A 323 17.00 13.08 -12.23
N PHE A 324 16.60 13.52 -11.04
CA PHE A 324 15.91 14.79 -10.83
C PHE A 324 16.96 15.90 -10.63
N ASP A 325 17.47 16.43 -11.73
CA ASP A 325 18.62 17.31 -11.80
C ASP A 325 18.26 18.77 -12.24
N GLY A 326 16.96 19.03 -12.45
CA GLY A 326 16.46 20.32 -12.95
C GLY A 326 16.67 20.52 -14.45
N VAL A 327 17.17 19.51 -15.20
CA VAL A 327 17.42 19.60 -16.65
C VAL A 327 16.41 18.83 -17.46
N ARG A 328 16.20 17.55 -17.12
CA ARG A 328 15.44 16.61 -17.99
C ARG A 328 13.94 16.77 -17.85
N TYR A 329 13.46 16.88 -16.60
CA TYR A 329 12.05 17.03 -16.24
C TYR A 329 11.92 17.42 -14.77
N GLY A 330 10.73 17.84 -14.37
CA GLY A 330 10.45 18.25 -12.99
C GLY A 330 10.81 19.71 -12.72
N TYR A 331 10.78 20.06 -11.44
CA TYR A 331 11.06 21.43 -10.98
C TYR A 331 12.47 21.87 -11.36
N ARG A 332 12.57 23.11 -11.88
CA ARG A 332 13.83 23.76 -12.23
C ARG A 332 13.88 25.15 -11.62
N ASN A 333 14.92 25.43 -10.88
CA ASN A 333 15.22 26.79 -10.45
C ASN A 333 15.71 27.61 -11.65
N VAL A 334 15.06 28.77 -11.91
CA VAL A 334 15.33 29.62 -13.07
C VAL A 334 16.33 30.75 -12.78
N ASP A 335 16.65 30.99 -11.50
CA ASP A 335 17.54 32.08 -11.08
C ASP A 335 19.01 31.67 -11.05
N ALA A 336 19.28 30.37 -11.22
CA ALA A 336 20.63 29.82 -11.22
C ALA A 336 21.44 30.31 -12.45
N THR A 337 22.70 30.67 -12.21
CA THR A 337 23.60 31.22 -13.21
C THR A 337 24.53 30.20 -13.87
N SER A 338 24.60 28.97 -13.30
CA SER A 338 25.41 27.87 -13.81
C SER A 338 24.69 26.53 -13.67
N ALA A 339 25.10 25.50 -14.43
CA ALA A 339 24.48 24.18 -14.37
C ALA A 339 24.65 23.50 -12.99
N PRO A 340 25.82 23.54 -12.33
CA PRO A 340 25.93 22.99 -10.96
C PRO A 340 25.03 23.72 -9.95
N GLU A 341 24.95 25.04 -10.03
CA GLU A 341 24.10 25.86 -9.18
C GLU A 341 22.62 25.54 -9.42
N MET A 342 22.19 25.45 -10.68
CA MET A 342 20.83 25.10 -11.06
C MET A 342 20.43 23.73 -10.50
N THR A 343 21.29 22.70 -10.63
CA THR A 343 21.03 21.38 -10.06
C THR A 343 20.92 21.46 -8.54
N THR A 344 21.82 22.16 -7.88
CA THR A 344 21.83 22.29 -6.41
C THR A 344 20.56 23.01 -5.92
N MET A 345 20.21 24.15 -6.50
CA MET A 345 19.04 24.94 -6.12
C MET A 345 17.74 24.16 -6.42
N SER A 346 17.62 23.56 -7.61
CA SER A 346 16.42 22.77 -8.00
C SER A 346 16.18 21.62 -7.02
N ARG A 347 17.21 20.88 -6.63
CA ARG A 347 17.11 19.76 -5.68
C ARG A 347 16.83 20.23 -4.26
N THR A 348 17.42 21.36 -3.84
CA THR A 348 17.21 21.94 -2.51
C THR A 348 15.77 22.42 -2.32
N GLU A 349 15.19 23.03 -3.34
CA GLU A 349 13.85 23.61 -3.29
C GLU A 349 12.76 22.62 -3.67
N GLY A 350 13.07 21.67 -4.56
CA GLY A 350 12.13 20.71 -5.10
C GLY A 350 11.89 19.50 -4.20
N PHE A 351 12.89 19.10 -3.39
CA PHE A 351 12.75 17.97 -2.44
C PHE A 351 12.47 18.45 -1.02
N GLY A 352 11.55 17.79 -0.34
CA GLY A 352 11.27 17.95 1.08
C GLY A 352 12.39 17.44 1.99
N GLN A 353 12.28 17.76 3.26
CA GLN A 353 13.34 17.50 4.24
C GLN A 353 13.69 16.01 4.39
N GLU A 354 12.68 15.11 4.45
CA GLU A 354 12.92 13.69 4.64
C GLU A 354 13.59 13.06 3.42
N VAL A 355 13.15 13.42 2.21
CA VAL A 355 13.76 12.95 0.96
C VAL A 355 15.22 13.38 0.88
N ARG A 356 15.52 14.65 1.18
CA ARG A 356 16.91 15.14 1.22
C ARG A 356 17.76 14.39 2.24
N ARG A 357 17.23 14.12 3.44
CA ARG A 357 17.90 13.33 4.48
C ARG A 357 18.30 11.96 3.95
N ARG A 358 17.35 11.23 3.31
CA ARG A 358 17.61 9.89 2.78
C ARG A 358 18.58 9.91 1.60
N ILE A 359 18.51 10.90 0.73
CA ILE A 359 19.50 11.07 -0.36
C ILE A 359 20.90 11.25 0.22
N MET A 360 21.07 12.10 1.23
CA MET A 360 22.37 12.35 1.87
C MET A 360 22.89 11.08 2.55
N LEU A 361 22.05 10.39 3.32
CA LEU A 361 22.40 9.14 3.99
C LEU A 361 22.83 8.06 2.96
N GLY A 362 22.05 7.89 1.89
CA GLY A 362 22.35 6.93 0.83
C GLY A 362 23.66 7.27 0.09
N THR A 363 23.89 8.54 -0.21
CA THR A 363 25.14 9.00 -0.83
C THR A 363 26.35 8.69 0.06
N TYR A 364 26.21 8.90 1.37
CA TYR A 364 27.25 8.54 2.34
C TYR A 364 27.54 7.03 2.35
N VAL A 365 26.48 6.22 2.44
CA VAL A 365 26.58 4.75 2.44
C VAL A 365 27.27 4.21 1.19
N LEU A 366 27.04 4.84 0.03
CA LEU A 366 27.61 4.41 -1.26
C LEU A 366 29.00 5.03 -1.53
N SER A 367 29.50 5.91 -0.67
CA SER A 367 30.78 6.58 -0.88
C SER A 367 31.98 5.62 -0.68
N SER A 368 33.11 5.99 -1.27
CA SER A 368 34.35 5.20 -1.19
C SER A 368 34.77 4.99 0.27
N GLY A 369 35.10 3.75 0.63
CA GLY A 369 35.48 3.36 2.00
C GLY A 369 34.30 2.96 2.88
N TYR A 370 33.07 3.33 2.53
CA TYR A 370 31.86 2.99 3.31
C TYR A 370 30.95 1.94 2.65
N TYR A 371 31.07 1.79 1.32
CA TYR A 371 30.28 0.85 0.56
C TYR A 371 30.35 -0.58 1.10
N ASP A 372 31.55 -1.11 1.31
CA ASP A 372 31.76 -2.46 1.83
C ASP A 372 31.35 -2.58 3.30
N ALA A 373 31.64 -1.56 4.10
CA ALA A 373 31.35 -1.54 5.54
C ALA A 373 29.85 -1.47 5.84
N TYR A 374 29.07 -0.78 5.01
CA TYR A 374 27.64 -0.57 5.23
C TYR A 374 26.78 -1.30 4.21
N TYR A 375 26.86 -0.96 2.91
CA TYR A 375 25.94 -1.50 1.92
C TYR A 375 26.10 -3.02 1.75
N ASN A 376 27.32 -3.50 1.51
CA ASN A 376 27.58 -4.94 1.35
C ASN A 376 27.24 -5.70 2.63
N LYS A 377 27.54 -5.13 3.80
CA LYS A 377 27.16 -5.73 5.09
C LYS A 377 25.65 -5.83 5.25
N ALA A 378 24.91 -4.79 4.90
CA ALA A 378 23.46 -4.78 4.94
C ALA A 378 22.85 -5.83 3.99
N MET A 379 23.43 -6.03 2.78
CA MET A 379 23.00 -7.08 1.86
C MET A 379 23.25 -8.50 2.39
N GLN A 380 24.33 -8.70 3.17
CA GLN A 380 24.56 -9.96 3.88
C GLN A 380 23.52 -10.21 4.96
N VAL A 381 23.20 -9.18 5.77
CA VAL A 381 22.15 -9.27 6.81
C VAL A 381 20.78 -9.52 6.19
N ARG A 382 20.46 -8.85 5.07
CA ARG A 382 19.23 -9.12 4.29
C ARG A 382 19.11 -10.62 3.94
N THR A 383 20.22 -11.25 3.58
CA THR A 383 20.23 -12.70 3.28
C THR A 383 19.94 -13.55 4.52
N LEU A 384 20.41 -13.14 5.71
CA LEU A 384 20.11 -13.83 6.97
C LEU A 384 18.62 -13.69 7.34
N ILE A 385 18.06 -12.48 7.22
CA ILE A 385 16.63 -12.25 7.43
C ILE A 385 15.79 -13.17 6.53
N ARG A 386 16.12 -13.27 5.24
CA ARG A 386 15.41 -14.18 4.33
C ARG A 386 15.49 -15.64 4.78
N ARG A 387 16.67 -16.10 5.23
CA ARG A 387 16.85 -17.48 5.73
C ARG A 387 16.04 -17.77 6.99
N ASP A 388 15.81 -16.79 7.85
CA ASP A 388 14.93 -16.97 9.03
C ASP A 388 13.50 -17.31 8.58
N PHE A 389 12.98 -16.60 7.59
CA PHE A 389 11.66 -16.91 7.03
C PHE A 389 11.63 -18.29 6.36
N GLU A 390 12.65 -18.64 5.58
CA GLU A 390 12.79 -19.96 4.95
C GLU A 390 12.71 -21.08 6.02
N ALA A 391 13.46 -20.94 7.11
CA ALA A 391 13.44 -21.90 8.22
C ALA A 391 12.11 -21.92 8.99
N ALA A 392 11.46 -20.78 9.16
CA ALA A 392 10.14 -20.71 9.79
C ALA A 392 9.08 -21.42 8.93
N PHE A 393 9.12 -21.25 7.62
CA PHE A 393 8.19 -21.89 6.68
C PHE A 393 8.40 -23.41 6.47
N GLU A 394 9.43 -24.01 7.02
CA GLU A 394 9.51 -25.47 7.17
C GLU A 394 8.52 -25.99 8.20
N LYS A 395 8.19 -25.16 9.21
CA LYS A 395 7.34 -25.51 10.35
C LYS A 395 5.88 -25.07 10.19
N CYS A 396 5.61 -24.02 9.39
CA CYS A 396 4.30 -23.43 9.21
C CYS A 396 4.01 -23.11 7.74
N ASP A 397 2.75 -22.81 7.45
CA ASP A 397 2.28 -22.50 6.09
C ASP A 397 2.10 -20.99 5.91
N VAL A 398 1.75 -20.28 6.98
CA VAL A 398 1.59 -18.82 7.04
C VAL A 398 2.09 -18.32 8.40
N LEU A 399 2.61 -17.09 8.43
CA LEU A 399 2.95 -16.40 9.69
C LEU A 399 1.87 -15.38 10.02
N LEU A 400 1.55 -15.23 11.31
CA LEU A 400 0.65 -14.20 11.82
C LEU A 400 1.41 -13.28 12.77
N THR A 401 1.31 -11.96 12.52
CA THR A 401 1.98 -10.92 13.30
C THR A 401 1.07 -9.69 13.45
N PRO A 402 1.36 -8.76 14.37
CA PRO A 402 0.83 -7.40 14.25
C PRO A 402 1.28 -6.78 12.93
N THR A 403 0.42 -5.97 12.28
CA THR A 403 0.85 -5.16 11.12
C THR A 403 1.69 -3.98 11.58
N SER A 404 1.31 -3.35 12.69
CA SER A 404 2.06 -2.27 13.34
C SER A 404 2.14 -2.56 14.84
N PRO A 405 3.23 -2.19 15.51
CA PRO A 405 3.34 -2.36 16.96
C PRO A 405 2.40 -1.45 17.76
N VAL A 406 1.85 -0.41 17.13
CA VAL A 406 0.94 0.57 17.76
C VAL A 406 -0.24 0.84 16.86
N PRO A 407 -1.41 1.30 17.38
CA PRO A 407 -2.48 1.88 16.57
C PRO A 407 -2.05 3.24 16.01
N ALA A 408 -2.90 3.83 15.13
CA ALA A 408 -2.62 5.16 14.59
C ALA A 408 -2.47 6.20 15.72
N TYR A 409 -1.39 6.97 15.66
CA TYR A 409 -1.02 7.97 16.65
C TYR A 409 -1.35 9.39 16.19
N GLY A 410 -1.21 10.36 17.09
CA GLY A 410 -1.57 11.76 16.84
C GLY A 410 -0.75 12.39 15.70
N ILE A 411 -1.44 13.15 14.86
CA ILE A 411 -0.80 13.82 13.72
C ILE A 411 0.24 14.85 14.16
N ASN A 412 0.05 15.43 15.35
CA ASN A 412 0.93 16.41 15.96
C ASN A 412 1.95 15.81 16.94
N ASP A 413 1.92 14.48 17.14
CA ASP A 413 2.87 13.81 18.02
C ASP A 413 4.30 14.02 17.51
N LYS A 414 5.18 14.44 18.43
CA LYS A 414 6.59 14.63 18.14
C LYS A 414 7.33 13.34 18.46
N MET A 415 7.75 12.66 17.44
CA MET A 415 8.60 11.48 17.53
C MET A 415 9.98 11.81 16.92
N ASP A 416 11.03 11.33 17.55
CA ASP A 416 12.34 11.36 16.91
C ASP A 416 12.35 10.37 15.72
N PRO A 417 13.21 10.57 14.72
CA PRO A 417 13.23 9.73 13.52
C PRO A 417 13.46 8.25 13.80
N LEU A 418 14.27 7.90 14.81
CA LEU A 418 14.57 6.50 15.12
C LEU A 418 13.32 5.79 15.68
N THR A 419 12.63 6.42 16.62
CA THR A 419 11.36 5.93 17.16
C THR A 419 10.34 5.73 16.03
N MET A 420 10.21 6.71 15.13
CA MET A 420 9.32 6.59 13.97
C MET A 420 9.69 5.42 13.06
N TYR A 421 10.98 5.20 12.81
CA TYR A 421 11.46 4.09 12.00
C TYR A 421 11.22 2.72 12.63
N MET A 422 11.26 2.63 13.97
CA MET A 422 10.96 1.39 14.68
C MET A 422 9.49 0.97 14.60
N LEU A 423 8.58 1.88 14.24
CA LEU A 423 7.16 1.52 14.03
C LEU A 423 6.94 0.61 12.80
N ASP A 424 7.92 0.54 11.89
CA ASP A 424 7.87 -0.33 10.71
C ASP A 424 8.57 -1.70 10.94
N VAL A 425 8.94 -2.03 12.20
CA VAL A 425 9.71 -3.24 12.54
C VAL A 425 9.00 -4.53 12.14
N THR A 426 7.67 -4.55 12.12
CA THR A 426 6.85 -5.72 11.79
C THR A 426 6.65 -5.91 10.30
N THR A 427 6.78 -4.87 9.49
CA THR A 427 6.53 -4.91 8.04
C THR A 427 7.78 -4.96 7.19
N ILE A 428 8.84 -4.26 7.58
CA ILE A 428 10.13 -4.19 6.86
C ILE A 428 10.73 -5.58 6.55
N PRO A 429 10.78 -6.55 7.48
CA PRO A 429 11.39 -7.86 7.21
C PRO A 429 10.75 -8.60 6.04
N VAL A 430 9.45 -8.42 5.82
CA VAL A 430 8.69 -9.03 4.73
C VAL A 430 9.19 -8.51 3.36
N ASN A 431 9.46 -7.20 3.26
CA ASN A 431 10.04 -6.60 2.06
C ASN A 431 11.48 -7.06 1.84
N MET A 432 12.28 -7.11 2.92
CA MET A 432 13.66 -7.56 2.87
C MET A 432 13.79 -9.00 2.35
N ALA A 433 12.84 -9.86 2.71
CA ALA A 433 12.77 -11.24 2.25
C ALA A 433 12.06 -11.42 0.89
N GLY A 434 11.40 -10.38 0.36
CA GLY A 434 10.66 -10.43 -0.91
C GLY A 434 9.34 -11.18 -0.85
N LEU A 435 8.79 -11.42 0.35
CA LEU A 435 7.61 -12.26 0.61
C LEU A 435 6.30 -11.50 0.38
N PRO A 436 5.19 -12.19 0.09
CA PRO A 436 3.86 -11.59 0.11
C PRO A 436 3.38 -11.40 1.55
N GLY A 437 2.59 -10.36 1.78
CA GLY A 437 1.96 -10.10 3.07
C GLY A 437 0.67 -9.31 2.92
N ILE A 438 -0.34 -9.67 3.70
CA ILE A 438 -1.65 -9.01 3.74
C ILE A 438 -1.92 -8.49 5.14
N SER A 439 -2.41 -7.26 5.25
CA SER A 439 -2.97 -6.70 6.48
C SER A 439 -4.48 -6.70 6.39
N ILE A 440 -5.15 -7.20 7.43
CA ILE A 440 -6.61 -7.16 7.55
C ILE A 440 -7.01 -6.65 8.94
N PRO A 441 -8.16 -5.97 9.10
CA PRO A 441 -8.63 -5.51 10.40
C PRO A 441 -8.97 -6.69 11.31
N CYS A 442 -8.54 -6.64 12.58
CA CYS A 442 -8.77 -7.72 13.56
C CYS A 442 -9.25 -7.23 14.92
N GLY A 443 -9.43 -5.93 15.09
CA GLY A 443 -9.88 -5.34 16.35
C GLY A 443 -9.79 -3.83 16.36
N PHE A 444 -10.05 -3.26 17.53
CA PHE A 444 -9.98 -1.81 17.76
C PHE A 444 -9.25 -1.50 19.07
N ALA A 445 -8.51 -0.41 19.08
CA ALA A 445 -7.96 0.18 20.29
C ALA A 445 -9.07 0.78 21.18
N ASP A 446 -8.74 1.13 22.41
CA ASP A 446 -9.74 1.65 23.37
C ASP A 446 -10.31 3.01 22.96
N ASP A 447 -9.62 3.76 22.11
CA ASP A 447 -10.06 5.02 21.49
C ASP A 447 -10.79 4.82 20.14
N GLY A 448 -11.09 3.57 19.76
CA GLY A 448 -11.81 3.21 18.55
C GLY A 448 -10.96 3.15 17.29
N MET A 449 -9.65 3.36 17.38
CA MET A 449 -8.77 3.24 16.22
C MET A 449 -8.59 1.78 15.77
N PRO A 450 -8.61 1.49 14.47
CA PRO A 450 -8.45 0.12 13.95
C PRO A 450 -7.08 -0.50 14.31
N ILE A 451 -7.09 -1.81 14.50
CA ILE A 451 -5.90 -2.66 14.64
C ILE A 451 -5.91 -3.70 13.54
N GLY A 452 -4.82 -3.78 12.78
CA GLY A 452 -4.64 -4.78 11.74
C GLY A 452 -3.68 -5.89 12.15
N MET A 453 -4.04 -7.14 11.83
CA MET A 453 -3.09 -8.25 11.83
C MET A 453 -2.49 -8.44 10.44
N GLN A 454 -1.28 -8.95 10.39
CA GLN A 454 -0.57 -9.28 9.16
C GLN A 454 -0.44 -10.79 9.02
N LEU A 455 -0.79 -11.30 7.82
CA LEU A 455 -0.48 -12.65 7.41
C LEU A 455 0.64 -12.61 6.37
N ILE A 456 1.68 -13.40 6.56
CA ILE A 456 2.86 -13.44 5.68
C ILE A 456 2.95 -14.84 5.08
N GLY A 457 3.06 -14.93 3.75
CA GLY A 457 3.13 -16.18 3.00
C GLY A 457 4.52 -16.50 2.47
N LYS A 458 4.68 -17.72 1.97
CA LYS A 458 5.84 -18.14 1.18
C LYS A 458 5.91 -17.33 -0.12
N VAL A 459 7.09 -17.30 -0.74
CA VAL A 459 7.26 -16.70 -2.07
C VAL A 459 6.24 -17.30 -3.03
N LEU A 460 5.49 -16.45 -3.74
CA LEU A 460 4.46 -16.82 -4.72
C LEU A 460 3.24 -17.58 -4.16
N ASP A 461 3.05 -17.56 -2.86
CA ASP A 461 1.90 -18.20 -2.19
C ASP A 461 0.90 -17.16 -1.63
N GLU A 462 0.51 -16.21 -2.47
CA GLU A 462 -0.57 -15.27 -2.17
C GLU A 462 -1.89 -16.01 -1.89
N ALA A 463 -2.08 -17.19 -2.49
CA ALA A 463 -3.28 -17.99 -2.31
C ALA A 463 -3.49 -18.41 -0.84
N THR A 464 -2.45 -18.86 -0.15
CA THR A 464 -2.56 -19.28 1.26
C THR A 464 -2.89 -18.10 2.18
N ILE A 465 -2.27 -16.92 1.98
CA ILE A 465 -2.58 -15.74 2.81
C ILE A 465 -3.98 -15.19 2.51
N LEU A 466 -4.44 -15.23 1.26
CA LEU A 466 -5.82 -14.84 0.89
C LEU A 466 -6.84 -15.79 1.51
N ARG A 467 -6.62 -17.11 1.44
CA ARG A 467 -7.47 -18.12 2.08
C ARG A 467 -7.58 -17.88 3.59
N ALA A 468 -6.46 -17.71 4.27
CA ALA A 468 -6.44 -17.46 5.70
C ALA A 468 -7.14 -16.14 6.06
N ALA A 469 -6.85 -15.05 5.32
CA ALA A 469 -7.49 -13.76 5.50
C ALA A 469 -9.00 -13.82 5.28
N TYR A 470 -9.43 -14.43 4.18
CA TYR A 470 -10.84 -14.61 3.84
C TYR A 470 -11.60 -15.40 4.92
N THR A 471 -11.03 -16.52 5.38
CA THR A 471 -11.68 -17.32 6.44
C THR A 471 -11.87 -16.53 7.74
N PHE A 472 -10.90 -15.73 8.13
CA PHE A 472 -11.02 -14.86 9.31
C PHE A 472 -12.07 -13.75 9.09
N GLU A 473 -12.06 -13.14 7.92
CA GLU A 473 -13.02 -12.11 7.54
C GLU A 473 -14.46 -12.63 7.57
N GLN A 474 -14.70 -13.85 7.05
CA GLN A 474 -16.03 -14.47 7.08
C GLN A 474 -16.48 -14.90 8.49
N ALA A 475 -15.55 -15.08 9.43
CA ALA A 475 -15.83 -15.44 10.82
C ALA A 475 -15.95 -14.23 11.76
N THR A 476 -15.79 -13.01 11.24
CA THR A 476 -15.76 -11.76 12.03
C THR A 476 -16.46 -10.62 11.29
N GLU A 477 -16.70 -9.49 11.98
CA GLU A 477 -17.42 -8.35 11.41
C GLU A 477 -16.54 -7.08 11.28
N TYR A 478 -15.23 -7.18 11.52
CA TYR A 478 -14.35 -6.00 11.60
C TYR A 478 -14.29 -5.21 10.30
N HIS A 479 -14.28 -5.89 9.14
CA HIS A 479 -14.26 -5.29 7.80
C HIS A 479 -15.56 -4.55 7.43
N LYS A 480 -16.67 -4.80 8.16
CA LYS A 480 -17.96 -4.14 7.93
C LYS A 480 -18.12 -2.83 8.69
N VAL A 481 -17.18 -2.52 9.57
CA VAL A 481 -17.23 -1.28 10.35
C VAL A 481 -16.64 -0.13 9.55
N PHE A 482 -17.39 0.93 9.36
CA PHE A 482 -16.97 2.12 8.61
C PHE A 482 -16.46 3.21 9.55
N ALA A 483 -15.51 4.00 9.06
CA ALA A 483 -15.07 5.19 9.75
C ALA A 483 -16.25 6.15 10.00
N PRO A 484 -16.34 6.77 11.20
CA PRO A 484 -17.49 7.60 11.59
C PRO A 484 -17.56 8.97 10.88
N LEU A 485 -16.72 9.20 9.88
CA LEU A 485 -16.60 10.47 9.16
C LEU A 485 -17.90 10.87 8.46
N GLY A 486 -18.39 12.08 8.75
CA GLY A 486 -19.61 12.62 8.15
C GLY A 486 -20.91 12.01 8.66
N GLY A 487 -20.89 11.21 9.72
CA GLY A 487 -22.07 10.85 10.51
C GLY A 487 -22.50 12.02 11.39
N ASN A 488 -23.78 12.30 11.48
CA ASN A 488 -24.31 13.25 12.46
C ASN A 488 -23.79 12.87 13.86
N LYS A 489 -23.13 13.84 14.54
CA LYS A 489 -22.82 13.74 15.96
C LYS A 489 -24.11 13.59 16.78
#